data_5d74b92495b08c36f9a459e9554e3df4
#
_entry.id   5d74b92495b08c36f9a459e9554e3df4
#
_cell.length_a   1.000
_cell.length_b   1.000
_cell.length_c   1.000
_cell.angle_alpha   90.00
_cell.angle_beta   90.00
_cell.angle_gamma   90.00
#
_symmetry.space_group_name_H-M   'P 1'
#
loop_
_entity.id
_entity.type
_entity.pdbx_description
1 polymer ?
#
loop_
_entity_poly.entity_id
_entity_poly.type
_entity_poly.pdbx_seq_one_letter_code
_entity_poly.pdbx_strand_id
1 'polypeptide(L)'
;EAEFRKRTGCDYYFEYFGLDIRFLDFAPTEVKRDFSEYYAGRDQEPGFSVNEWGVGSGKSRDTNLHFEHIISPFKAGMTERQAEEFPLPDFLEPRRSAHFKSYVDKCHEKGLAVCGSLTQTIFEKTWAIRGFEETMMDMLTEPEAITILMERITRMRMEQVVLMLKAGIDVLMLGDDVGMQTGMLIGVDTWREFLKPR
;
A
#
# COMPACT_ATOMS: atom_id res chain seq x y z
N GLU A 1 6.19 -19.75 -5.10
CA GLU A 1 7.60 -19.84 -4.66
C GLU A 1 8.05 -21.29 -4.47
N ALA A 2 7.36 -22.12 -3.65
CA ALA A 2 7.75 -23.51 -3.39
C ALA A 2 7.85 -24.35 -4.67
N GLU A 3 6.92 -24.22 -5.61
CA GLU A 3 6.95 -24.96 -6.89
C GLU A 3 8.07 -24.45 -7.81
N PHE A 4 8.35 -23.14 -7.81
CA PHE A 4 9.48 -22.56 -8.55
C PHE A 4 10.81 -23.12 -8.05
N ARG A 5 11.04 -23.08 -6.73
CA ARG A 5 12.22 -23.65 -6.10
C ARG A 5 12.39 -25.12 -6.41
N LYS A 6 11.31 -25.89 -6.37
CA LYS A 6 11.33 -27.34 -6.69
C LYS A 6 11.77 -27.60 -8.12
N ARG A 7 11.35 -26.75 -9.09
CA ARG A 7 11.67 -26.92 -10.52
C ARG A 7 13.05 -26.41 -10.90
N THR A 8 13.51 -25.32 -10.28
CA THR A 8 14.71 -24.61 -10.71
C THR A 8 15.90 -24.80 -9.78
N GLY A 9 15.66 -25.23 -8.54
CA GLY A 9 16.67 -25.26 -7.47
C GLY A 9 17.07 -23.89 -6.95
N CYS A 10 16.42 -22.81 -7.42
CA CYS A 10 16.70 -21.44 -7.05
C CYS A 10 15.57 -20.89 -6.17
N ASP A 11 15.92 -20.15 -5.12
CA ASP A 11 14.96 -19.55 -4.20
C ASP A 11 14.36 -18.25 -4.74
N TYR A 12 15.06 -17.58 -5.66
CA TYR A 12 14.70 -16.24 -6.08
C TYR A 12 14.73 -16.09 -7.60
N TYR A 13 13.58 -15.83 -8.19
CA TYR A 13 13.42 -15.81 -9.66
C TYR A 13 14.25 -14.72 -10.35
N PHE A 14 14.55 -13.59 -9.70
CA PHE A 14 15.44 -12.56 -10.26
C PHE A 14 16.86 -13.10 -10.50
N GLU A 15 17.36 -13.97 -9.61
CA GLU A 15 18.65 -14.61 -9.79
C GLU A 15 18.61 -15.66 -10.88
N TYR A 16 17.55 -16.47 -10.91
CA TYR A 16 17.36 -17.51 -11.90
C TYR A 16 17.29 -16.95 -13.33
N PHE A 17 16.61 -15.84 -13.52
CA PHE A 17 16.49 -15.17 -14.82
C PHE A 17 17.62 -14.18 -15.12
N GLY A 18 18.58 -13.97 -14.21
CA GLY A 18 19.69 -13.05 -14.37
C GLY A 18 19.25 -11.59 -14.49
N LEU A 19 18.21 -11.19 -13.73
CA LEU A 19 17.72 -9.81 -13.76
C LEU A 19 18.64 -8.90 -12.95
N ASP A 20 18.99 -7.76 -13.52
CA ASP A 20 19.96 -6.79 -12.93
C ASP A 20 19.33 -5.85 -11.90
N ILE A 21 18.10 -6.07 -11.49
CA ILE A 21 17.38 -5.25 -10.53
C ILE A 21 16.99 -6.06 -9.28
N ARG A 22 17.00 -5.39 -8.12
CA ARG A 22 16.51 -5.91 -6.85
C ARG A 22 15.54 -4.93 -6.22
N PHE A 23 14.54 -5.42 -5.52
CA PHE A 23 13.57 -4.57 -4.81
C PHE A 23 13.97 -4.41 -3.36
N LEU A 24 13.76 -3.19 -2.85
CA LEU A 24 13.99 -2.80 -1.47
C LEU A 24 12.63 -2.59 -0.80
N ASP A 25 12.32 -3.41 0.20
CA ASP A 25 11.07 -3.37 0.94
C ASP A 25 11.31 -3.06 2.42
N PHE A 26 10.35 -2.38 3.05
CA PHE A 26 10.36 -2.18 4.50
C PHE A 26 10.13 -3.51 5.23
N ALA A 27 10.89 -3.72 6.30
CA ALA A 27 10.62 -4.85 7.19
C ALA A 27 9.22 -4.69 7.82
N PRO A 28 8.53 -5.80 8.13
CA PRO A 28 7.26 -5.77 8.84
C PRO A 28 7.37 -5.00 10.16
N THR A 29 6.29 -4.30 10.55
CA THR A 29 6.19 -3.70 11.87
C THR A 29 6.07 -4.78 12.95
N GLU A 30 6.64 -4.51 14.12
CA GLU A 30 6.37 -5.30 15.34
C GLU A 30 5.22 -4.73 16.17
N VAL A 31 4.83 -3.50 15.88
CA VAL A 31 3.72 -2.83 16.56
C VAL A 31 2.40 -3.39 16.04
N LYS A 32 1.75 -4.20 16.86
CA LYS A 32 0.40 -4.69 16.58
C LYS A 32 -0.60 -3.62 17.03
N ARG A 33 -1.38 -3.12 16.09
CA ARG A 33 -2.49 -2.21 16.34
C ARG A 33 -3.80 -2.98 16.39
N ASP A 34 -4.67 -2.58 17.28
CA ASP A 34 -6.02 -3.15 17.37
C ASP A 34 -6.98 -2.33 16.50
N PHE A 35 -7.55 -2.99 15.52
CA PHE A 35 -8.56 -2.43 14.62
C PHE A 35 -9.95 -3.04 14.85
N SER A 36 -10.14 -3.79 15.94
CA SER A 36 -11.38 -4.53 16.20
C SER A 36 -12.62 -3.63 16.25
N GLU A 37 -12.49 -2.40 16.73
CA GLU A 37 -13.58 -1.43 16.80
C GLU A 37 -14.16 -1.08 15.41
N TYR A 38 -13.32 -1.03 14.37
CA TYR A 38 -13.73 -0.73 13.00
C TYR A 38 -14.53 -1.87 12.35
N TYR A 39 -14.43 -3.07 12.90
CA TYR A 39 -15.06 -4.28 12.38
C TYR A 39 -16.14 -4.85 13.31
N ALA A 40 -16.41 -4.17 14.44
CA ALA A 40 -17.41 -4.61 15.41
C ALA A 40 -18.82 -4.70 14.77
N GLY A 41 -19.52 -5.78 15.06
CA GLY A 41 -20.88 -6.02 14.56
C GLY A 41 -20.97 -6.34 13.06
N ARG A 42 -19.85 -6.62 12.38
CA ARG A 42 -19.84 -7.08 10.99
C ARG A 42 -19.72 -8.61 10.94
N ASP A 43 -20.45 -9.23 10.03
CA ASP A 43 -20.23 -10.62 9.69
C ASP A 43 -18.85 -10.75 9.04
N GLN A 44 -17.98 -11.54 9.64
CA GLN A 44 -16.65 -11.77 9.11
C GLN A 44 -16.70 -12.84 8.02
N GLU A 45 -16.01 -12.58 6.93
CA GLU A 45 -15.83 -13.55 5.85
C GLU A 45 -14.85 -14.67 6.26
N PRO A 46 -14.96 -15.87 5.65
CA PRO A 46 -13.99 -16.92 5.90
C PRO A 46 -12.55 -16.45 5.63
N GLY A 47 -11.67 -16.68 6.60
CA GLY A 47 -10.28 -16.26 6.50
C GLY A 47 -10.05 -14.75 6.66
N PHE A 48 -11.02 -14.04 7.28
CA PHE A 48 -10.87 -12.62 7.58
C PHE A 48 -9.58 -12.33 8.33
N SER A 49 -8.85 -11.33 7.86
CA SER A 49 -7.66 -10.80 8.51
C SER A 49 -7.57 -9.29 8.29
N VAL A 50 -6.85 -8.60 9.16
CA VAL A 50 -6.61 -7.16 9.05
C VAL A 50 -5.11 -6.91 8.96
N ASN A 51 -4.69 -6.14 7.96
CA ASN A 51 -3.28 -5.80 7.77
C ASN A 51 -2.87 -4.57 8.60
N GLU A 52 -1.58 -4.19 8.53
CA GLU A 52 -1.02 -3.06 9.28
C GLU A 52 -1.65 -1.69 8.93
N TRP A 53 -2.36 -1.60 7.80
CA TRP A 53 -3.08 -0.41 7.37
C TRP A 53 -4.50 -0.34 7.92
N GLY A 54 -4.90 -1.30 8.74
CA GLY A 54 -6.25 -1.43 9.21
C GLY A 54 -7.25 -1.89 8.14
N VAL A 55 -6.77 -2.34 6.99
CA VAL A 55 -7.61 -2.84 5.90
C VAL A 55 -7.84 -4.32 6.09
N GLY A 56 -9.10 -4.71 6.11
CA GLY A 56 -9.53 -6.10 6.17
C GLY A 56 -9.44 -6.78 4.81
N SER A 57 -9.19 -8.08 4.84
CA SER A 57 -9.34 -8.96 3.69
C SER A 57 -10.05 -10.24 4.09
N GLY A 58 -10.78 -10.83 3.14
CA GLY A 58 -11.47 -12.09 3.31
C GLY A 58 -11.50 -12.86 2.01
N LYS A 59 -11.84 -14.14 2.08
CA LYS A 59 -12.06 -14.94 0.87
C LYS A 59 -13.47 -14.64 0.37
N SER A 60 -13.58 -14.27 -0.91
CA SER A 60 -14.89 -14.16 -1.55
C SER A 60 -15.68 -15.45 -1.36
N ARG A 61 -16.96 -15.33 -1.02
CA ARG A 61 -17.89 -16.49 -0.97
C ARG A 61 -18.14 -17.09 -2.37
N ASP A 62 -17.85 -16.32 -3.40
CA ASP A 62 -17.86 -16.81 -4.77
C ASP A 62 -16.51 -17.49 -5.07
N THR A 63 -16.51 -18.82 -4.99
CA THR A 63 -15.33 -19.68 -5.06
C THR A 63 -14.63 -19.67 -6.42
N ASN A 64 -15.17 -18.99 -7.42
CA ASN A 64 -14.55 -18.86 -8.74
C ASN A 64 -13.61 -17.66 -8.87
N LEU A 65 -13.61 -16.75 -7.90
CA LEU A 65 -12.72 -15.59 -7.88
C LEU A 65 -11.58 -15.85 -6.89
N HIS A 66 -10.37 -15.93 -7.39
CA HIS A 66 -9.14 -16.08 -6.58
C HIS A 66 -8.66 -14.77 -5.95
N PHE A 67 -9.46 -13.70 -6.04
CA PHE A 67 -9.10 -12.40 -5.49
C PHE A 67 -9.54 -12.29 -4.03
N GLU A 68 -8.66 -11.75 -3.21
CA GLU A 68 -9.03 -11.34 -1.86
C GLU A 68 -10.01 -10.17 -1.95
N HIS A 69 -11.12 -10.28 -1.23
CA HIS A 69 -12.06 -9.18 -1.09
C HIS A 69 -11.52 -8.18 -0.08
N ILE A 70 -11.35 -6.93 -0.50
CA ILE A 70 -10.90 -5.84 0.37
C ILE A 70 -12.10 -5.35 1.20
N ILE A 71 -11.91 -5.31 2.51
CA ILE A 71 -12.93 -4.88 3.47
C ILE A 71 -12.45 -3.61 4.15
N SER A 72 -13.03 -2.48 3.76
CA SER A 72 -12.69 -1.17 4.33
C SER A 72 -13.04 -1.10 5.83
N PRO A 73 -12.21 -0.48 6.68
CA PRO A 73 -12.55 -0.20 8.07
C PRO A 73 -13.75 0.74 8.22
N PHE A 74 -13.97 1.67 7.31
CA PHE A 74 -15.12 2.58 7.35
C PHE A 74 -16.31 2.03 6.55
N LYS A 75 -17.41 1.67 7.25
CA LYS A 75 -18.63 1.15 6.63
C LYS A 75 -19.63 2.24 6.26
N ALA A 76 -19.68 3.30 7.04
CA ALA A 76 -20.52 4.48 6.87
C ALA A 76 -19.65 5.71 6.65
N GLY A 77 -20.19 6.92 6.67
CA GLY A 77 -19.43 8.15 6.53
C GLY A 77 -18.17 8.20 7.40
N MET A 78 -17.18 8.91 6.96
CA MET A 78 -15.94 9.17 7.70
C MET A 78 -15.90 10.65 8.06
N THR A 79 -15.86 10.96 9.35
CA THR A 79 -15.70 12.33 9.83
C THR A 79 -14.25 12.79 9.70
N GLU A 80 -14.02 14.11 9.66
CA GLU A 80 -12.67 14.70 9.68
C GLU A 80 -11.85 14.17 10.85
N ARG A 81 -12.43 14.15 12.05
CA ARG A 81 -11.78 13.60 13.25
C ARG A 81 -11.35 12.14 13.07
N GLN A 82 -12.21 11.31 12.50
CA GLN A 82 -11.85 9.92 12.22
C GLN A 82 -10.72 9.82 11.18
N ALA A 83 -10.71 10.67 10.16
CA ALA A 83 -9.63 10.75 9.21
C ALA A 83 -8.30 11.21 9.86
N GLU A 84 -8.36 12.16 10.80
CA GLU A 84 -7.19 12.64 11.57
C GLU A 84 -6.64 11.58 12.54
N GLU A 85 -7.52 10.86 13.23
CA GLU A 85 -7.14 9.91 14.28
C GLU A 85 -6.90 8.47 13.76
N PHE A 86 -7.27 8.16 12.52
CA PHE A 86 -7.09 6.80 11.97
C PHE A 86 -5.62 6.35 12.08
N PRO A 87 -5.35 5.17 12.68
CA PRO A 87 -4.01 4.75 13.03
C PRO A 87 -3.23 4.19 11.82
N LEU A 88 -2.69 5.08 10.99
CA LEU A 88 -1.80 4.71 9.88
C LEU A 88 -0.51 4.05 10.37
N PRO A 89 0.12 3.15 9.57
CA PRO A 89 1.40 2.54 9.92
C PRO A 89 2.49 3.57 10.18
N ASP A 90 3.42 3.24 11.07
CA ASP A 90 4.63 4.04 11.29
C ASP A 90 5.80 3.43 10.52
N PHE A 91 6.22 4.09 9.44
CA PHE A 91 7.38 3.68 8.65
C PHE A 91 8.69 4.31 9.13
N LEU A 92 8.63 5.26 10.08
CA LEU A 92 9.81 5.83 10.72
C LEU A 92 10.37 4.96 11.85
N GLU A 93 9.68 3.86 12.22
CA GLU A 93 10.20 2.85 13.14
C GLU A 93 11.59 2.38 12.64
N PRO A 94 12.69 2.59 13.39
CA PRO A 94 14.05 2.47 12.85
C PRO A 94 14.38 1.08 12.30
N ARG A 95 13.85 0.04 12.90
CA ARG A 95 14.12 -1.35 12.46
C ARG A 95 13.52 -1.69 11.11
N ARG A 96 12.46 -0.98 10.68
CA ARG A 96 11.83 -1.24 9.39
C ARG A 96 12.73 -0.91 8.20
N SER A 97 13.65 0.03 8.38
CA SER A 97 14.61 0.47 7.36
C SER A 97 16.07 0.19 7.73
N ALA A 98 16.35 -0.43 8.87
CA ALA A 98 17.71 -0.64 9.37
C ALA A 98 18.62 -1.41 8.39
N HIS A 99 18.06 -2.28 7.57
CA HIS A 99 18.78 -3.08 6.58
C HIS A 99 19.04 -2.36 5.25
N PHE A 100 18.41 -1.22 5.00
CA PHE A 100 18.37 -0.57 3.69
C PHE A 100 19.79 -0.30 3.13
N LYS A 101 20.61 0.44 3.87
CA LYS A 101 21.94 0.81 3.39
C LYS A 101 22.80 -0.42 3.09
N SER A 102 22.84 -1.39 4.00
CA SER A 102 23.64 -2.60 3.82
C SER A 102 23.12 -3.49 2.68
N TYR A 103 21.81 -3.48 2.43
CA TYR A 103 21.23 -4.21 1.30
C TYR A 103 21.60 -3.56 -0.04
N VAL A 104 21.47 -2.24 -0.14
CA VAL A 104 21.84 -1.47 -1.34
C VAL A 104 23.33 -1.67 -1.67
N ASP A 105 24.21 -1.50 -0.68
CA ASP A 105 25.65 -1.68 -0.87
C ASP A 105 26.00 -3.08 -1.41
N LYS A 106 25.42 -4.13 -0.84
CA LYS A 106 25.61 -5.51 -1.32
C LYS A 106 25.09 -5.75 -2.74
N CYS A 107 24.02 -5.07 -3.14
CA CYS A 107 23.54 -5.13 -4.52
C CYS A 107 24.52 -4.41 -5.48
N HIS A 108 24.96 -3.22 -5.12
CA HIS A 108 25.91 -2.44 -5.91
C HIS A 108 27.27 -3.15 -6.06
N GLU A 109 27.78 -3.81 -5.02
CA GLU A 109 28.99 -4.66 -5.09
C GLU A 109 28.86 -5.79 -6.15
N LYS A 110 27.62 -6.24 -6.41
CA LYS A 110 27.33 -7.24 -7.45
C LYS A 110 26.97 -6.64 -8.80
N GLY A 111 27.03 -5.32 -8.96
CA GLY A 111 26.65 -4.61 -10.17
C GLY A 111 25.12 -4.62 -10.43
N LEU A 112 24.30 -4.79 -9.38
CA LEU A 112 22.83 -4.82 -9.48
C LEU A 112 22.24 -3.49 -9.07
N ALA A 113 21.22 -3.02 -9.82
CA ALA A 113 20.46 -1.84 -9.47
C ALA A 113 19.43 -2.16 -8.36
N VAL A 114 19.13 -1.18 -7.51
CA VAL A 114 18.13 -1.30 -6.45
C VAL A 114 16.94 -0.38 -6.71
N CYS A 115 15.74 -0.96 -6.71
CA CYS A 115 14.47 -0.28 -6.86
C CYS A 115 13.74 -0.21 -5.53
N GLY A 116 13.52 0.99 -5.03
CA GLY A 116 12.54 1.24 -3.96
C GLY A 116 11.14 1.21 -4.56
N SER A 117 10.28 0.30 -4.11
CA SER A 117 8.94 0.11 -4.67
C SER A 117 7.86 0.53 -3.68
N LEU A 118 7.02 1.49 -4.09
CA LEU A 118 5.83 1.91 -3.36
C LEU A 118 4.61 1.72 -4.26
N THR A 119 3.95 0.59 -4.12
CA THR A 119 2.67 0.31 -4.78
C THR A 119 1.51 0.81 -3.93
N GLN A 120 0.36 1.07 -4.58
CA GLN A 120 -0.83 1.61 -3.91
C GLN A 120 -0.48 2.87 -3.12
N THR A 121 0.02 3.89 -3.80
CA THR A 121 0.61 5.04 -3.12
C THR A 121 -0.41 5.88 -2.36
N ILE A 122 -1.30 6.58 -3.04
CA ILE A 122 -2.23 7.53 -2.44
C ILE A 122 -3.69 7.12 -2.68
N PHE A 123 -4.11 7.08 -3.94
CA PHE A 123 -5.50 6.81 -4.31
C PHE A 123 -5.94 5.41 -3.90
N GLU A 124 -5.16 4.40 -4.31
CA GLU A 124 -5.48 3.01 -3.98
C GLU A 124 -5.46 2.75 -2.46
N LYS A 125 -4.52 3.36 -1.74
CA LYS A 125 -4.49 3.22 -0.29
C LYS A 125 -5.64 3.94 0.39
N THR A 126 -6.03 5.08 -0.13
CA THR A 126 -7.18 5.84 0.38
C THR A 126 -8.47 5.04 0.22
N TRP A 127 -8.76 4.51 -0.97
CA TRP A 127 -9.99 3.75 -1.16
C TRP A 127 -9.95 2.36 -0.47
N ALA A 128 -8.78 1.77 -0.27
CA ALA A 128 -8.70 0.55 0.52
C ALA A 128 -9.10 0.80 2.00
N ILE A 129 -8.79 1.98 2.54
CA ILE A 129 -9.18 2.38 3.90
C ILE A 129 -10.63 2.85 3.95
N ARG A 130 -11.05 3.72 3.02
CA ARG A 130 -12.37 4.36 3.09
C ARG A 130 -13.49 3.55 2.42
N GLY A 131 -13.16 2.73 1.43
CA GLY A 131 -14.08 2.08 0.50
C GLY A 131 -13.97 2.72 -0.89
N PHE A 132 -14.09 1.89 -1.93
CA PHE A 132 -13.88 2.36 -3.30
C PHE A 132 -14.95 3.35 -3.75
N GLU A 133 -16.23 2.98 -3.63
CA GLU A 133 -17.35 3.83 -4.02
C GLU A 133 -17.44 5.06 -3.12
N GLU A 134 -17.25 4.87 -1.81
CA GLU A 134 -17.30 5.94 -0.82
C GLU A 134 -16.20 6.98 -1.04
N THR A 135 -14.98 6.57 -1.42
CA THR A 135 -13.90 7.50 -1.75
C THR A 135 -14.28 8.40 -2.92
N MET A 136 -14.88 7.84 -3.96
CA MET A 136 -15.33 8.62 -5.10
C MET A 136 -16.48 9.57 -4.75
N MET A 137 -17.41 9.11 -3.95
CA MET A 137 -18.53 9.95 -3.48
C MET A 137 -18.03 11.09 -2.60
N ASP A 138 -17.15 10.80 -1.62
CA ASP A 138 -16.60 11.81 -0.72
C ASP A 138 -15.83 12.91 -1.48
N MET A 139 -15.05 12.55 -2.50
CA MET A 139 -14.36 13.53 -3.35
C MET A 139 -15.32 14.51 -4.02
N LEU A 140 -16.55 14.12 -4.29
CA LEU A 140 -17.53 14.94 -5.01
C LEU A 140 -18.50 15.69 -4.10
N THR A 141 -18.74 15.18 -2.89
CA THR A 141 -19.82 15.68 -2.01
C THR A 141 -19.34 16.23 -0.68
N GLU A 142 -18.35 15.61 -0.07
CA GLU A 142 -17.83 15.92 1.28
C GLU A 142 -16.31 15.73 1.34
N PRO A 143 -15.52 16.60 0.64
CA PRO A 143 -14.10 16.36 0.37
C PRO A 143 -13.17 16.53 1.59
N GLU A 144 -13.65 17.10 2.69
CA GLU A 144 -12.79 17.49 3.83
C GLU A 144 -12.11 16.28 4.46
N ALA A 145 -12.88 15.28 4.87
CA ALA A 145 -12.36 14.08 5.54
C ALA A 145 -11.43 13.26 4.64
N ILE A 146 -11.80 13.10 3.37
CA ILE A 146 -10.99 12.33 2.42
C ILE A 146 -9.68 13.06 2.10
N THR A 147 -9.70 14.39 2.03
CA THR A 147 -8.52 15.24 1.84
C THR A 147 -7.54 15.06 3.01
N ILE A 148 -8.03 15.09 4.25
CA ILE A 148 -7.20 14.85 5.45
C ILE A 148 -6.53 13.48 5.38
N LEU A 149 -7.28 12.43 5.05
CA LEU A 149 -6.72 11.08 4.94
C LEU A 149 -5.64 11.01 3.85
N MET A 150 -5.89 11.56 2.66
CA MET A 150 -4.92 11.61 1.56
C MET A 150 -3.65 12.38 1.93
N GLU A 151 -3.76 13.52 2.61
CA GLU A 151 -2.61 14.31 3.07
C GLU A 151 -1.74 13.51 4.06
N ARG A 152 -2.37 12.79 4.98
CA ARG A 152 -1.66 11.95 5.95
C ARG A 152 -0.94 10.80 5.25
N ILE A 153 -1.60 10.13 4.30
CA ILE A 153 -0.99 9.05 3.51
C ILE A 153 0.17 9.62 2.69
N THR A 154 0.00 10.75 2.01
CA THR A 154 1.04 11.40 1.21
C THR A 154 2.27 11.72 2.06
N ARG A 155 2.09 12.34 3.23
CA ARG A 155 3.20 12.64 4.14
C ARG A 155 3.99 11.39 4.51
N MET A 156 3.29 10.34 4.88
CA MET A 156 3.91 9.06 5.23
C MET A 156 4.65 8.43 4.04
N ARG A 157 4.09 8.51 2.81
CA ARG A 157 4.76 8.04 1.59
C ARG A 157 6.03 8.84 1.31
N MET A 158 6.01 10.15 1.51
CA MET A 158 7.20 10.99 1.37
C MET A 158 8.30 10.61 2.38
N GLU A 159 7.93 10.27 3.62
CA GLU A 159 8.88 9.77 4.62
C GLU A 159 9.53 8.44 4.17
N GLN A 160 8.75 7.51 3.60
CA GLN A 160 9.27 6.27 3.02
C GLN A 160 10.25 6.55 1.88
N VAL A 161 9.89 7.44 0.95
CA VAL A 161 10.75 7.84 -0.17
C VAL A 161 12.07 8.39 0.34
N VAL A 162 12.05 9.29 1.33
CA VAL A 162 13.25 9.87 1.91
C VAL A 162 14.18 8.80 2.52
N LEU A 163 13.63 7.80 3.21
CA LEU A 163 14.42 6.70 3.77
C LEU A 163 15.07 5.85 2.66
N MET A 164 14.34 5.53 1.60
CA MET A 164 14.87 4.79 0.45
C MET A 164 15.96 5.56 -0.29
N LEU A 165 15.74 6.86 -0.55
CA LEU A 165 16.75 7.72 -1.20
C LEU A 165 18.02 7.86 -0.37
N LYS A 166 17.91 8.00 0.95
CA LYS A 166 19.07 8.04 1.86
C LYS A 166 19.87 6.73 1.85
N ALA A 167 19.23 5.61 1.58
CA ALA A 167 19.89 4.31 1.43
C ALA A 167 20.69 4.20 0.13
N GLY A 168 20.37 5.02 -0.90
CA GLY A 168 21.07 5.07 -2.18
C GLY A 168 20.43 4.17 -3.25
N ILE A 169 19.11 4.06 -3.29
CA ILE A 169 18.40 3.36 -4.38
C ILE A 169 18.68 4.02 -5.73
N ASP A 170 18.65 3.24 -6.80
CA ASP A 170 18.87 3.71 -8.19
C ASP A 170 17.56 4.10 -8.88
N VAL A 171 16.47 3.44 -8.52
CA VAL A 171 15.14 3.63 -9.11
C VAL A 171 14.10 3.76 -7.99
N LEU A 172 13.22 4.73 -8.12
CA LEU A 172 11.99 4.80 -7.32
C LEU A 172 10.81 4.45 -8.22
N MET A 173 10.13 3.37 -7.90
CA MET A 173 8.90 2.96 -8.58
C MET A 173 7.69 3.31 -7.73
N LEU A 174 6.78 4.09 -8.30
CA LEU A 174 5.51 4.44 -7.71
C LEU A 174 4.39 3.77 -8.52
N GLY A 175 3.40 3.22 -7.84
CA GLY A 175 2.23 2.63 -8.48
C GLY A 175 0.96 3.11 -7.78
N ASP A 176 0.04 3.68 -8.57
CA ASP A 176 -1.29 4.09 -8.10
C ASP A 176 -2.26 4.00 -9.27
N ASP A 177 -3.14 3.01 -9.25
CA ASP A 177 -4.00 2.73 -10.39
C ASP A 177 -5.22 3.66 -10.40
N VAL A 178 -5.18 4.63 -11.31
CA VAL A 178 -6.25 5.60 -11.57
C VAL A 178 -6.92 5.36 -12.92
N GLY A 179 -6.58 4.28 -13.60
CA GLY A 179 -7.03 3.95 -14.94
C GLY A 179 -8.00 2.78 -15.00
N MET A 180 -8.72 2.69 -16.10
CA MET A 180 -9.50 1.54 -16.54
C MET A 180 -9.34 1.35 -18.05
N GLN A 181 -9.91 0.28 -18.60
CA GLN A 181 -9.75 -0.06 -20.02
C GLN A 181 -10.22 1.01 -21.00
N THR A 182 -11.15 1.87 -20.59
CA THR A 182 -11.78 2.89 -21.45
C THR A 182 -11.46 4.33 -21.06
N GLY A 183 -10.69 4.55 -19.98
CA GLY A 183 -10.37 5.90 -19.51
C GLY A 183 -9.87 5.93 -18.07
N MET A 184 -10.04 7.04 -17.41
CA MET A 184 -9.72 7.20 -15.99
C MET A 184 -10.91 6.73 -15.12
N LEU A 185 -10.59 6.15 -13.96
CA LEU A 185 -11.58 5.80 -12.92
C LEU A 185 -12.28 7.03 -12.36
N ILE A 186 -11.50 8.10 -12.20
CA ILE A 186 -11.99 9.42 -11.77
C ILE A 186 -11.81 10.43 -12.90
N GLY A 187 -12.66 11.46 -12.95
CA GLY A 187 -12.55 12.52 -13.94
C GLY A 187 -11.20 13.24 -13.85
N VAL A 188 -10.74 13.79 -14.98
CA VAL A 188 -9.46 14.52 -15.06
C VAL A 188 -9.40 15.68 -14.08
N ASP A 189 -10.50 16.39 -13.87
CA ASP A 189 -10.56 17.54 -12.96
C ASP A 189 -10.48 17.09 -11.51
N THR A 190 -11.17 16.02 -11.13
CA THR A 190 -11.03 15.37 -9.80
C THR A 190 -9.60 14.91 -9.57
N TRP A 191 -8.95 14.29 -10.56
CA TRP A 191 -7.55 13.93 -10.47
C TRP A 191 -6.63 15.13 -10.27
N ARG A 192 -6.86 16.23 -10.99
CA ARG A 192 -6.09 17.47 -10.85
C ARG A 192 -6.23 18.11 -9.49
N GLU A 193 -7.41 18.00 -8.90
CA GLU A 193 -7.73 18.55 -7.59
C GLU A 193 -7.13 17.71 -6.46
N PHE A 194 -7.36 16.40 -6.47
CA PHE A 194 -7.02 15.54 -5.33
C PHE A 194 -5.67 14.84 -5.44
N LEU A 195 -5.27 14.38 -6.61
CA LEU A 195 -4.08 13.52 -6.75
C LEU A 195 -2.87 14.26 -7.31
N LYS A 196 -3.03 15.06 -8.33
CA LYS A 196 -1.90 15.75 -8.97
C LYS A 196 -1.06 16.62 -8.01
N PRO A 197 -1.60 17.31 -7.00
CA PRO A 197 -0.81 18.11 -6.06
C PRO A 197 0.01 17.27 -5.07
N ARG A 198 -0.30 16.01 -4.92
CA ARG A 198 0.28 15.06 -3.95
C ARG A 198 1.28 14.13 -4.62
#